data_ce81636e0454c4a637ab19e817918df7
#
_entry.id   ce81636e0454c4a637ab19e817918df7
#
_cell.length_a   1.000
_cell.length_b   1.000
_cell.length_c   1.000
_cell.angle_alpha   90.00
_cell.angle_beta   90.00
_cell.angle_gamma   90.00
#
_symmetry.space_group_name_H-M   'P 1'
#
loop_
_entity.id
_entity.type
_entity.pdbx_description
1 polymer ?
#
loop_
_entity_poly.entity_id
_entity_poly.type
_entity_poly.pdbx_seq_one_letter_code
_entity_poly.pdbx_strand_id
1 'polypeptide(L)'
;MTYAGMPLLAASLVFASAVLPARATSSEEDNQALIARSFDAWREGTGGPYDLLADDVVWTITGNSLAAKTYPSREAFMGEVIRPFNARMKTRLVPTMRHLYAQGNTVIAFFDAKGETRDGQTYANTYAWFLEMKDGRIARAHAFFDSIAFDAFWRRVKPEAE
;
A
#
# COMPACT_ATOMS: atom_id res chain seq x y z
N MET A 1 -82.24 -25.78 12.21
CA MET A 1 -81.41 -24.64 12.56
C MET A 1 -79.98 -25.11 12.53
N THR A 2 -79.30 -24.84 11.40
CA THR A 2 -77.95 -25.28 11.13
C THR A 2 -77.03 -24.05 11.06
N TYR A 3 -76.07 -23.95 11.99
CA TYR A 3 -75.09 -22.90 11.99
C TYR A 3 -73.91 -23.32 11.10
N ALA A 4 -73.68 -22.54 10.07
CA ALA A 4 -72.52 -22.70 9.21
C ALA A 4 -71.29 -21.97 9.85
N GLY A 5 -70.25 -22.73 10.19
CA GLY A 5 -68.99 -22.15 10.66
C GLY A 5 -68.16 -21.65 9.50
N MET A 6 -67.75 -20.39 9.59
CA MET A 6 -66.82 -19.75 8.66
C MET A 6 -65.39 -20.08 9.09
N PRO A 7 -64.48 -20.50 8.18
CA PRO A 7 -63.08 -20.68 8.53
C PRO A 7 -62.34 -19.32 8.51
N LEU A 8 -61.67 -19.00 9.62
CA LEU A 8 -60.67 -17.90 9.67
C LEU A 8 -59.44 -18.27 8.87
N LEU A 9 -59.19 -17.58 7.77
CA LEU A 9 -57.88 -17.59 7.10
C LEU A 9 -56.89 -16.78 7.91
N ALA A 10 -55.95 -17.45 8.55
CA ALA A 10 -54.77 -16.79 9.15
C ALA A 10 -53.75 -16.50 8.01
N ALA A 11 -53.64 -15.22 7.68
CA ALA A 11 -52.57 -14.75 6.77
C ALA A 11 -51.25 -14.61 7.55
N SER A 12 -50.33 -15.55 7.34
CA SER A 12 -48.97 -15.46 7.84
C SER A 12 -48.17 -14.46 7.01
N LEU A 13 -47.89 -13.27 7.59
CA LEU A 13 -46.92 -12.33 7.02
C LEU A 13 -45.51 -12.89 7.26
N VAL A 14 -44.87 -13.37 6.18
CA VAL A 14 -43.44 -13.67 6.19
C VAL A 14 -42.70 -12.35 6.01
N PHE A 15 -42.11 -11.83 7.08
CA PHE A 15 -41.15 -10.74 7.00
C PHE A 15 -39.84 -11.30 6.40
N ALA A 16 -39.61 -11.07 5.13
CA ALA A 16 -38.30 -11.27 4.54
C ALA A 16 -37.37 -10.16 5.09
N SER A 17 -36.55 -10.50 6.09
CA SER A 17 -35.45 -9.64 6.53
C SER A 17 -34.43 -9.58 5.41
N ALA A 18 -34.42 -8.50 4.62
CA ALA A 18 -33.35 -8.19 3.70
C ALA A 18 -32.08 -7.95 4.53
N VAL A 19 -31.21 -8.95 4.59
CA VAL A 19 -29.83 -8.79 5.09
C VAL A 19 -29.12 -7.91 4.07
N LEU A 20 -29.08 -6.61 4.35
CA LEU A 20 -28.20 -5.69 3.64
C LEU A 20 -26.76 -6.16 3.87
N PRO A 21 -25.91 -6.24 2.83
CA PRO A 21 -24.51 -6.57 3.04
C PRO A 21 -23.93 -5.55 4.01
N ALA A 22 -23.35 -6.04 5.09
CA ALA A 22 -22.68 -5.21 6.08
C ALA A 22 -21.66 -4.33 5.37
N ARG A 23 -21.74 -3.03 5.61
CA ARG A 23 -20.91 -1.98 5.02
C ARG A 23 -19.45 -2.19 5.41
N ALA A 24 -18.73 -3.00 4.63
CA ALA A 24 -17.28 -3.17 4.72
C ALA A 24 -16.53 -1.95 4.13
N THR A 25 -17.25 -0.92 3.70
CA THR A 25 -16.77 0.15 2.84
C THR A 25 -15.99 1.25 3.56
N SER A 26 -16.19 1.50 4.84
CA SER A 26 -15.52 2.64 5.52
C SER A 26 -14.03 2.39 5.75
N SER A 27 -13.62 1.18 6.13
CA SER A 27 -12.20 0.89 6.38
C SER A 27 -11.37 0.78 5.11
N GLU A 28 -11.93 0.27 4.01
CA GLU A 28 -11.25 0.20 2.70
C GLU A 28 -11.04 1.60 2.14
N GLU A 29 -12.10 2.42 2.10
CA GLU A 29 -12.06 3.80 1.62
C GLU A 29 -11.12 4.66 2.48
N ASP A 30 -11.15 4.51 3.81
CA ASP A 30 -10.27 5.24 4.73
C ASP A 30 -8.80 4.86 4.53
N ASN A 31 -8.49 3.56 4.39
CA ASN A 31 -7.14 3.07 4.12
C ASN A 31 -6.64 3.55 2.75
N GLN A 32 -7.48 3.45 1.72
CA GLN A 32 -7.14 3.94 0.38
C GLN A 32 -6.88 5.45 0.38
N ALA A 33 -7.73 6.23 1.04
CA ALA A 33 -7.57 7.67 1.16
C ALA A 33 -6.31 8.05 1.97
N LEU A 34 -5.98 7.29 3.02
CA LEU A 34 -4.77 7.51 3.81
C LEU A 34 -3.51 7.28 2.97
N ILE A 35 -3.45 6.18 2.21
CA ILE A 35 -2.33 5.90 1.31
C ILE A 35 -2.27 6.94 0.20
N ALA A 36 -3.39 7.33 -0.42
CA ALA A 36 -3.42 8.38 -1.45
C ALA A 36 -2.78 9.68 -0.94
N ARG A 37 -3.19 10.16 0.23
CA ARG A 37 -2.62 11.37 0.87
C ARG A 37 -1.12 11.22 1.15
N SER A 38 -0.66 10.05 1.56
CA SER A 38 0.76 9.81 1.82
C SER A 38 1.60 9.87 0.54
N PHE A 39 1.07 9.39 -0.59
CA PHE A 39 1.73 9.53 -1.89
C PHE A 39 1.73 10.97 -2.40
N ASP A 40 0.65 11.74 -2.16
CA ASP A 40 0.61 13.17 -2.46
C ASP A 40 1.69 13.92 -1.66
N ALA A 41 1.78 13.67 -0.36
CA ALA A 41 2.84 14.23 0.50
C ALA A 41 4.25 13.86 -0.01
N TRP A 42 4.44 12.62 -0.48
CA TRP A 42 5.73 12.21 -1.06
C TRP A 42 6.03 12.97 -2.34
N ARG A 43 5.06 13.12 -3.23
CA ARG A 43 5.20 13.91 -4.46
C ARG A 43 5.57 15.37 -4.16
N GLU A 44 4.99 15.95 -3.11
CA GLU A 44 5.24 17.33 -2.68
C GLU A 44 6.51 17.50 -1.83
N GLY A 45 7.04 16.39 -1.28
CA GLY A 45 8.23 16.39 -0.41
C GLY A 45 7.93 16.82 1.03
N THR A 46 6.69 16.65 1.48
CA THR A 46 6.23 17.01 2.83
C THR A 46 6.05 15.81 3.76
N GLY A 47 6.29 14.58 3.25
CA GLY A 47 6.15 13.32 3.96
C GLY A 47 6.13 12.16 2.98
N GLY A 48 5.54 11.02 3.39
CA GLY A 48 5.38 9.88 2.51
C GLY A 48 4.84 8.61 3.17
N PRO A 49 4.67 7.51 2.38
CA PRO A 49 4.16 6.24 2.89
C PRO A 49 5.02 5.64 4.01
N TYR A 50 6.32 5.95 4.05
CA TYR A 50 7.22 5.46 5.10
C TYR A 50 6.91 6.03 6.49
N ASP A 51 6.21 7.16 6.57
CA ASP A 51 5.75 7.76 7.82
C ASP A 51 4.59 6.95 8.44
N LEU A 52 3.91 6.14 7.62
CA LEU A 52 2.81 5.27 8.04
C LEU A 52 3.27 3.87 8.48
N LEU A 53 4.56 3.54 8.36
CA LEU A 53 5.06 2.24 8.79
C LEU A 53 4.87 2.04 10.29
N ALA A 54 4.33 0.88 10.70
CA ALA A 54 4.41 0.44 12.08
C ALA A 54 5.88 0.14 12.43
N ASP A 55 6.27 0.27 13.71
CA ASP A 55 7.65 0.01 14.13
C ASP A 55 8.05 -1.44 13.91
N ASP A 56 7.09 -2.37 14.08
CA ASP A 56 7.20 -3.81 13.85
C ASP A 56 6.75 -4.26 12.46
N VAL A 57 6.69 -3.34 11.50
CA VAL A 57 6.29 -3.67 10.11
C VAL A 57 7.17 -4.79 9.55
N VAL A 58 6.54 -5.72 8.84
CA VAL A 58 7.23 -6.72 8.04
C VAL A 58 7.19 -6.30 6.58
N TRP A 59 8.33 -5.83 6.05
CA TRP A 59 8.44 -5.40 4.66
C TRP A 59 9.21 -6.42 3.84
N THR A 60 8.59 -6.96 2.80
CA THR A 60 9.23 -7.92 1.88
C THR A 60 9.43 -7.27 0.52
N ILE A 61 10.67 -7.20 0.07
CA ILE A 61 10.98 -6.92 -1.34
C ILE A 61 11.03 -8.24 -2.07
N THR A 62 10.09 -8.42 -3.00
CA THR A 62 9.92 -9.66 -3.77
C THR A 62 10.73 -9.61 -5.06
N GLY A 63 11.24 -10.75 -5.47
CA GLY A 63 12.03 -10.89 -6.70
C GLY A 63 13.50 -11.18 -6.42
N ASN A 64 14.39 -10.80 -7.35
CA ASN A 64 15.79 -11.17 -7.34
C ASN A 64 16.74 -9.96 -7.31
N SER A 65 16.26 -8.80 -6.85
CA SER A 65 17.13 -7.63 -6.70
C SER A 65 18.12 -7.80 -5.55
N LEU A 66 19.16 -6.98 -5.53
CA LEU A 66 20.13 -6.91 -4.44
C LEU A 66 19.50 -6.56 -3.08
N ALA A 67 18.32 -5.95 -3.10
CA ALA A 67 17.54 -5.62 -1.90
C ALA A 67 16.45 -6.67 -1.59
N ALA A 68 16.33 -7.75 -2.36
CA ALA A 68 15.26 -8.73 -2.21
C ALA A 68 15.46 -9.57 -0.94
N LYS A 69 14.66 -9.32 0.06
CA LYS A 69 14.51 -10.09 1.30
C LYS A 69 13.34 -9.56 2.13
N THR A 70 13.10 -10.16 3.27
CA THR A 70 12.16 -9.67 4.29
C THR A 70 12.91 -8.89 5.36
N TYR A 71 12.43 -7.69 5.63
CA TYR A 71 12.90 -6.77 6.68
C TYR A 71 11.92 -6.84 7.84
N PRO A 72 12.34 -7.23 9.06
CA PRO A 72 11.43 -7.54 10.16
C PRO A 72 10.98 -6.30 10.95
N SER A 73 11.45 -5.11 10.62
CA SER A 73 11.08 -3.87 11.29
C SER A 73 11.24 -2.65 10.38
N ARG A 74 10.59 -1.55 10.77
CA ARG A 74 10.77 -0.24 10.15
C ARG A 74 12.24 0.15 10.09
N GLU A 75 12.96 0.02 11.20
CA GLU A 75 14.37 0.42 11.28
C GLU A 75 15.25 -0.43 10.36
N ALA A 76 15.03 -1.75 10.29
CA ALA A 76 15.77 -2.61 9.37
C ALA A 76 15.54 -2.20 7.91
N PHE A 77 14.28 -1.96 7.52
CA PHE A 77 13.95 -1.54 6.16
C PHE A 77 14.51 -0.15 5.82
N MET A 78 14.30 0.82 6.69
CA MET A 78 14.80 2.18 6.49
C MET A 78 16.32 2.23 6.46
N GLY A 79 16.99 1.48 7.35
CA GLY A 79 18.44 1.44 7.47
C GLY A 79 19.16 0.74 6.33
N GLU A 80 18.61 -0.38 5.89
CA GLU A 80 19.28 -1.21 4.89
C GLU A 80 18.90 -0.85 3.44
N VAL A 81 17.72 -0.20 3.24
CA VAL A 81 17.23 0.12 1.88
C VAL A 81 17.03 1.60 1.68
N ILE A 82 16.20 2.26 2.47
CA ILE A 82 15.72 3.60 2.14
C ILE A 82 16.81 4.66 2.34
N ARG A 83 17.50 4.67 3.49
CA ARG A 83 18.61 5.61 3.72
C ARG A 83 19.74 5.40 2.69
N PRO A 84 20.23 4.15 2.44
CA PRO A 84 21.24 3.92 1.40
C PRO A 84 20.77 4.25 -0.03
N PHE A 85 19.47 4.07 -0.33
CA PHE A 85 18.90 4.50 -1.61
C PHE A 85 18.96 6.02 -1.74
N ASN A 86 18.46 6.74 -0.74
CA ASN A 86 18.45 8.20 -0.75
C ASN A 86 19.86 8.80 -0.81
N ALA A 87 20.84 8.17 -0.15
CA ALA A 87 22.26 8.59 -0.20
C ALA A 87 22.89 8.50 -1.61
N ARG A 88 22.27 7.77 -2.53
CA ARG A 88 22.66 7.67 -3.94
C ARG A 88 21.95 8.67 -4.86
N MET A 89 20.89 9.30 -4.35
CA MET A 89 20.08 10.24 -5.12
C MET A 89 20.60 11.67 -4.94
N LYS A 90 20.60 12.44 -6.04
CA LYS A 90 20.84 13.88 -6.04
C LYS A 90 19.56 14.64 -5.77
N THR A 91 18.45 14.17 -6.36
CA THR A 91 17.11 14.68 -6.07
C THR A 91 16.28 13.57 -5.42
N ARG A 92 15.25 13.96 -4.66
CA ARG A 92 14.32 12.97 -4.12
C ARG A 92 13.65 12.18 -5.24
N LEU A 93 13.26 10.95 -4.95
CA LEU A 93 12.42 10.15 -5.84
C LEU A 93 10.99 10.70 -5.81
N VAL A 94 10.42 11.01 -6.98
CA VAL A 94 9.08 11.61 -7.09
C VAL A 94 8.14 10.56 -7.70
N PRO A 95 7.07 10.18 -6.97
CA PRO A 95 6.11 9.20 -7.45
C PRO A 95 5.08 9.82 -8.40
N THR A 96 4.58 9.00 -9.32
CA THR A 96 3.42 9.26 -10.16
C THR A 96 2.48 8.07 -10.02
N MET A 97 1.37 8.25 -9.30
CA MET A 97 0.39 7.19 -9.09
C MET A 97 -0.29 6.85 -10.42
N ARG A 98 -0.30 5.56 -10.78
CA ARG A 98 -1.08 5.03 -11.90
C ARG A 98 -2.45 4.57 -11.41
N HIS A 99 -2.47 3.69 -10.44
CA HIS A 99 -3.69 3.12 -9.88
C HIS A 99 -3.52 2.84 -8.39
N LEU A 100 -4.62 2.98 -7.65
CA LEU A 100 -4.72 2.65 -6.25
C LEU A 100 -5.98 1.80 -6.05
N TYR A 101 -5.81 0.58 -5.57
CA TYR A 101 -6.89 -0.36 -5.30
C TYR A 101 -6.94 -0.67 -3.82
N ALA A 102 -8.13 -1.00 -3.30
CA ALA A 102 -8.29 -1.47 -1.94
C ALA A 102 -9.22 -2.69 -1.91
N GLN A 103 -8.88 -3.62 -1.03
CA GLN A 103 -9.72 -4.78 -0.72
C GLN A 103 -9.49 -5.18 0.74
N GLY A 104 -10.54 -5.07 1.57
CA GLY A 104 -10.42 -5.28 3.00
C GLY A 104 -9.38 -4.31 3.61
N ASN A 105 -8.39 -4.85 4.28
CA ASN A 105 -7.31 -4.05 4.87
C ASN A 105 -6.10 -3.89 3.96
N THR A 106 -6.15 -4.38 2.72
CA THR A 106 -5.04 -4.30 1.78
C THR A 106 -5.26 -3.17 0.78
N VAL A 107 -4.26 -2.29 0.67
CA VAL A 107 -4.19 -1.27 -0.38
C VAL A 107 -3.07 -1.64 -1.34
N ILE A 108 -3.36 -1.65 -2.64
CA ILE A 108 -2.37 -1.91 -3.69
C ILE A 108 -2.08 -0.59 -4.41
N ALA A 109 -0.83 -0.12 -4.29
CA ALA A 109 -0.34 1.06 -4.98
C ALA A 109 0.48 0.64 -6.20
N PHE A 110 0.02 0.97 -7.39
CA PHE A 110 0.73 0.80 -8.65
C PHE A 110 1.16 2.15 -9.18
N PHE A 111 2.47 2.39 -9.25
CA PHE A 111 3.00 3.72 -9.54
C PHE A 111 4.37 3.67 -10.22
N ASP A 112 4.71 4.76 -10.91
CA ASP A 112 6.09 5.03 -11.34
C ASP A 112 6.75 5.98 -10.37
N ALA A 113 8.08 5.94 -10.30
CA ALA A 113 8.83 6.98 -9.61
C ALA A 113 10.15 7.26 -10.32
N LYS A 114 10.58 8.54 -10.31
CA LYS A 114 11.82 8.97 -10.94
C LYS A 114 12.53 10.05 -10.13
N GLY A 115 13.83 10.12 -10.30
CA GLY A 115 14.69 11.16 -9.71
C GLY A 115 16.07 11.15 -10.35
N GLU A 116 16.87 12.19 -10.12
CA GLU A 116 18.26 12.28 -10.58
C GLU A 116 19.17 11.61 -9.55
N THR A 117 20.09 10.80 -10.03
CA THR A 117 21.12 10.13 -9.23
C THR A 117 22.35 11.02 -9.11
N ARG A 118 23.25 10.75 -8.13
CA ARG A 118 24.45 11.56 -7.90
C ARG A 118 25.42 11.59 -9.08
N ASP A 119 25.41 10.57 -9.92
CA ASP A 119 26.19 10.54 -11.18
C ASP A 119 25.51 11.26 -12.36
N GLY A 120 24.44 12.03 -12.09
CA GLY A 120 23.74 12.85 -13.08
C GLY A 120 22.79 12.09 -14.02
N GLN A 121 22.57 10.79 -13.79
CA GLN A 121 21.63 10.02 -14.60
C GLN A 121 20.23 10.02 -13.96
N THR A 122 19.23 9.70 -14.77
CA THR A 122 17.88 9.49 -14.25
C THR A 122 17.74 8.05 -13.74
N TYR A 123 17.29 7.89 -12.51
CA TYR A 123 16.70 6.65 -12.03
C TYR A 123 15.19 6.71 -12.21
N ALA A 124 14.63 5.71 -12.87
CA ALA A 124 13.18 5.53 -13.03
C ALA A 124 12.84 4.06 -12.82
N ASN A 125 11.71 3.80 -12.15
CA ASN A 125 11.23 2.44 -11.92
C ASN A 125 9.72 2.42 -11.80
N THR A 126 9.12 1.25 -12.02
CA THR A 126 7.70 0.99 -11.81
C THR A 126 7.55 0.06 -10.61
N TYR A 127 6.59 0.35 -9.75
CA TYR A 127 6.38 -0.31 -8.48
C TYR A 127 4.96 -0.83 -8.35
N ALA A 128 4.80 -1.98 -7.72
CA ALA A 128 3.54 -2.45 -7.18
C ALA A 128 3.74 -2.81 -5.70
N TRP A 129 3.10 -2.09 -4.80
CA TRP A 129 3.16 -2.33 -3.36
C TRP A 129 1.81 -2.84 -2.86
N PHE A 130 1.82 -3.95 -2.17
CA PHE A 130 0.69 -4.51 -1.45
C PHE A 130 0.87 -4.16 0.02
N LEU A 131 0.01 -3.28 0.54
CA LEU A 131 0.14 -2.68 1.86
C LEU A 131 -1.00 -3.18 2.76
N GLU A 132 -0.70 -4.02 3.73
CA GLU A 132 -1.68 -4.47 4.73
C GLU A 132 -1.75 -3.43 5.86
N MET A 133 -2.93 -2.83 6.00
CA MET A 133 -3.20 -1.77 6.95
C MET A 133 -3.75 -2.31 8.27
N LYS A 134 -3.27 -1.78 9.38
CA LYS A 134 -3.79 -2.03 10.71
C LYS A 134 -3.70 -0.74 11.53
N ASP A 135 -4.82 -0.31 12.09
CA ASP A 135 -4.91 0.87 12.97
C ASP A 135 -4.27 2.14 12.37
N GLY A 136 -4.50 2.38 11.07
CA GLY A 136 -3.95 3.52 10.33
C GLY A 136 -2.45 3.44 10.05
N ARG A 137 -1.84 2.27 10.22
CA ARG A 137 -0.42 2.01 9.93
C ARG A 137 -0.26 0.90 8.91
N ILE A 138 0.85 0.89 8.19
CA ILE A 138 1.26 -0.22 7.35
C ILE A 138 1.94 -1.25 8.26
N ALA A 139 1.26 -2.40 8.49
CA ALA A 139 1.76 -3.47 9.35
C ALA A 139 2.56 -4.52 8.57
N ARG A 140 2.23 -4.71 7.28
CA ARG A 140 2.95 -5.60 6.37
C ARG A 140 2.97 -5.02 4.97
N ALA A 141 4.03 -5.30 4.23
CA ALA A 141 4.12 -4.92 2.83
C ALA A 141 4.82 -5.97 1.99
N HIS A 142 4.36 -6.14 0.75
CA HIS A 142 5.05 -6.84 -0.32
C HIS A 142 5.29 -5.86 -1.47
N ALA A 143 6.56 -5.62 -1.79
CA ALA A 143 6.96 -4.65 -2.79
C ALA A 143 7.57 -5.36 -4.00
N PHE A 144 7.12 -4.97 -5.19
CA PHE A 144 7.63 -5.39 -6.48
C PHE A 144 8.11 -4.17 -7.25
N PHE A 145 9.22 -4.32 -7.97
CA PHE A 145 9.75 -3.32 -8.89
C PHE A 145 10.65 -3.99 -9.95
N ASP A 146 11.05 -3.26 -10.97
CA ASP A 146 12.03 -3.74 -11.93
C ASP A 146 13.41 -3.91 -11.25
N SER A 147 13.75 -5.18 -10.98
CA SER A 147 15.00 -5.56 -10.31
C SER A 147 16.23 -5.21 -11.14
N ILE A 148 16.14 -5.25 -12.48
CA ILE A 148 17.27 -4.95 -13.38
C ILE A 148 17.63 -3.46 -13.28
N ALA A 149 16.63 -2.59 -13.36
CA ALA A 149 16.82 -1.15 -13.23
C ALA A 149 17.35 -0.76 -11.83
N PHE A 150 16.80 -1.39 -10.77
CA PHE A 150 17.27 -1.16 -9.41
C PHE A 150 18.73 -1.59 -9.21
N ASP A 151 19.09 -2.79 -9.62
CA ASP A 151 20.44 -3.35 -9.45
C ASP A 151 21.49 -2.57 -10.26
N ALA A 152 21.15 -2.16 -11.49
CA ALA A 152 22.01 -1.32 -12.30
C ALA A 152 22.33 0.01 -11.59
N PHE A 153 21.30 0.67 -11.06
CA PHE A 153 21.46 1.88 -10.26
C PHE A 153 22.28 1.63 -8.99
N TRP A 154 21.94 0.60 -8.22
CA TRP A 154 22.56 0.30 -6.92
C TRP A 154 24.06 0.00 -7.01
N ARG A 155 24.47 -0.70 -8.08
CA ARG A 155 25.89 -1.01 -8.35
C ARG A 155 26.65 0.21 -8.87
N ARG A 156 26.02 0.99 -9.75
CA ARG A 156 26.65 2.12 -10.44
C ARG A 156 26.90 3.30 -9.51
N VAL A 157 25.89 3.70 -8.74
CA VAL A 157 25.94 4.89 -7.89
C VAL A 157 26.39 4.51 -6.49
N LYS A 158 27.51 5.04 -6.03
CA LYS A 158 27.96 4.85 -4.66
C LYS A 158 27.29 5.88 -3.76
N PRO A 159 26.95 5.50 -2.49
CA PRO A 159 26.52 6.51 -1.52
C PRO A 159 27.64 7.52 -1.28
N GLU A 160 27.24 8.73 -0.87
CA GLU A 160 28.21 9.68 -0.33
C GLU A 160 28.84 9.07 0.92
N ALA A 161 30.17 9.20 1.06
CA ALA A 161 30.84 8.85 2.31
C ALA A 161 30.37 9.84 3.39
N GLU A 162 29.94 9.33 4.52
CA GLU A 162 29.64 10.14 5.71
C GLU A 162 30.90 10.81 6.26
#